data_c52d89bd453c38e45ab2171829fe68ba
#
_entry.id   c52d89bd453c38e45ab2171829fe68ba
#
_cell.length_a   1.000
_cell.length_b   1.000
_cell.length_c   1.000
_cell.angle_alpha   90.00
_cell.angle_beta   90.00
_cell.angle_gamma   90.00
#
_symmetry.space_group_name_H-M   'P 1'
#
loop_
_entity.id
_entity.type
_entity.pdbx_description
1 polymer ?
#
loop_
_entity_poly.entity_id
_entity_poly.type
_entity_poly.pdbx_seq_one_letter_code
_entity_poly.pdbx_strand_id
1 'polypeptide(L)'
;MGRLGFYFDMTRCIGCRACQVACKDKNRLEVGVIFRNAHTYSVGTFPSVRCYSYSGTCYHCAEPACVERCPTGAMYRAEDGVVLHDDELCTGRGTCVNACP
;
A
#
# COMPACT_ATOMS: atom_id res chain seq x y z
N MET A 1 2.79 -19.03 -13.06
CA MET A 1 2.31 -18.88 -11.69
C MET A 1 1.34 -17.73 -11.59
N GLY A 2 0.19 -17.94 -10.92
CA GLY A 2 -0.82 -16.90 -10.80
C GLY A 2 -0.40 -15.76 -9.87
N ARG A 3 -1.07 -14.61 -10.00
CA ARG A 3 -0.86 -13.49 -9.10
C ARG A 3 -1.57 -13.75 -7.78
N LEU A 4 -0.91 -13.38 -6.68
CA LEU A 4 -1.51 -13.43 -5.36
C LEU A 4 -2.31 -12.17 -5.09
N GLY A 5 -3.36 -12.30 -4.31
CA GLY A 5 -4.19 -11.19 -3.91
C GLY A 5 -4.34 -11.12 -2.40
N PHE A 6 -4.94 -10.05 -1.94
CA PHE A 6 -5.23 -9.83 -0.53
C PHE A 6 -6.71 -9.53 -0.37
N TYR A 7 -7.37 -10.32 0.48
CA TYR A 7 -8.80 -10.12 0.78
C TYR A 7 -8.95 -9.37 2.10
N PHE A 8 -9.74 -8.30 2.06
CA PHE A 8 -10.05 -7.51 3.24
C PHE A 8 -11.55 -7.31 3.34
N ASP A 9 -12.12 -7.67 4.49
CA ASP A 9 -13.56 -7.49 4.76
C ASP A 9 -13.75 -6.33 5.73
N MET A 10 -14.18 -5.19 5.19
CA MET A 10 -14.39 -3.98 5.95
C MET A 10 -15.49 -4.12 7.01
N THR A 11 -16.46 -5.02 6.79
CA THR A 11 -17.56 -5.23 7.74
C THR A 11 -17.13 -5.95 9.01
N ARG A 12 -16.00 -6.67 8.96
CA ARG A 12 -15.47 -7.42 10.11
C ARG A 12 -14.27 -6.76 10.76
N CYS A 13 -13.73 -5.72 10.16
CA CYS A 13 -12.54 -5.05 10.67
C CYS A 13 -12.88 -4.23 11.91
N ILE A 14 -12.08 -4.38 12.97
CA ILE A 14 -12.23 -3.63 14.22
C ILE A 14 -11.17 -2.54 14.40
N GLY A 15 -10.29 -2.36 13.43
CA GLY A 15 -9.27 -1.32 13.46
C GLY A 15 -8.10 -1.61 14.39
N CYS A 16 -7.86 -2.88 14.73
CA CYS A 16 -6.79 -3.25 15.68
C CYS A 16 -5.37 -3.05 15.13
N ARG A 17 -5.22 -2.88 13.80
CA ARG A 17 -3.93 -2.65 13.12
C ARG A 17 -2.98 -3.85 13.16
N ALA A 18 -3.48 -5.04 13.48
CA ALA A 18 -2.65 -6.26 13.49
C ALA A 18 -2.06 -6.54 12.10
N CYS A 19 -2.81 -6.26 11.02
CA CYS A 19 -2.35 -6.43 9.66
C CYS A 19 -1.13 -5.54 9.34
N GLN A 20 -1.15 -4.31 9.84
CA GLN A 20 -0.06 -3.34 9.68
C GLN A 20 1.20 -3.81 10.42
N VAL A 21 1.04 -4.24 11.66
CA VAL A 21 2.14 -4.73 12.49
C VAL A 21 2.71 -6.04 11.93
N ALA A 22 1.84 -6.95 11.48
CA ALA A 22 2.27 -8.21 10.89
C ALA A 22 3.10 -8.00 9.62
N CYS A 23 2.67 -7.09 8.77
CA CYS A 23 3.41 -6.75 7.55
C CYS A 23 4.78 -6.14 7.89
N LYS A 24 4.81 -5.25 8.87
CA LYS A 24 6.04 -4.60 9.32
C LYS A 24 7.02 -5.62 9.89
N ASP A 25 6.54 -6.54 10.69
CA ASP A 25 7.37 -7.57 11.32
C ASP A 25 7.91 -8.57 10.30
N LYS A 26 7.05 -9.05 9.40
CA LYS A 26 7.43 -10.00 8.35
C LYS A 26 8.53 -9.45 7.44
N ASN A 27 8.44 -8.17 7.09
CA ASN A 27 9.37 -7.52 6.16
C ASN A 27 10.52 -6.81 6.87
N ARG A 28 10.59 -6.88 8.19
CA ARG A 28 11.65 -6.27 9.01
C ARG A 28 11.85 -4.78 8.71
N LEU A 29 10.76 -4.05 8.64
CA LEU A 29 10.80 -2.63 8.34
C LEU A 29 11.27 -1.82 9.56
N GLU A 30 12.05 -0.79 9.29
CA GLU A 30 12.54 0.11 10.33
C GLU A 30 11.46 1.04 10.84
N VAL A 31 11.74 1.72 11.96
CA VAL A 31 10.84 2.72 12.54
C VAL A 31 10.51 3.79 11.49
N GLY A 32 9.23 4.10 11.37
CA GLY A 32 8.76 5.09 10.41
C GLY A 32 8.44 4.54 9.03
N VAL A 33 8.80 3.29 8.75
CA VAL A 33 8.52 2.66 7.45
C VAL A 33 7.37 1.68 7.59
N ILE A 34 6.33 1.86 6.80
CA ILE A 34 5.18 0.93 6.76
C ILE A 34 4.77 0.72 5.30
N PHE A 35 4.54 -0.54 4.94
CA PHE A 35 4.02 -0.89 3.61
C PHE A 35 2.50 -0.92 3.61
N ARG A 36 1.92 -1.53 4.65
CA ARG A 36 0.46 -1.59 4.81
C ARG A 36 0.03 -0.66 5.91
N ASN A 37 -0.98 0.13 5.64
CA ASN A 37 -1.49 1.11 6.60
C ASN A 37 -2.98 0.88 6.83
N ALA A 38 -3.37 0.80 8.08
CA ALA A 38 -4.76 0.66 8.48
C ALA A 38 -5.29 2.03 8.91
N HIS A 39 -6.34 2.48 8.24
CA HIS A 39 -7.00 3.75 8.52
C HIS A 39 -8.39 3.53 9.09
N THR A 40 -8.78 4.37 10.04
CA THR A 40 -10.13 4.37 10.58
C THR A 40 -10.81 5.69 10.23
N TYR A 41 -12.02 5.59 9.69
CA TYR A 41 -12.82 6.75 9.28
C TYR A 41 -14.09 6.80 10.11
N SER A 42 -14.45 8.00 10.57
CA SER A 42 -15.71 8.25 11.25
C SER A 42 -16.62 9.05 10.31
N VAL A 43 -17.85 8.57 10.11
CA VAL A 43 -18.82 9.25 9.26
C VAL A 43 -20.11 9.48 10.04
N GLY A 44 -20.84 10.53 9.66
CA GLY A 44 -22.11 10.89 10.28
C GLY A 44 -21.91 11.88 11.41
N THR A 45 -23.01 12.21 12.09
CA THR A 45 -23.04 13.13 13.22
C THR A 45 -23.64 12.44 14.43
N PHE A 46 -23.23 12.88 15.64
CA PHE A 46 -23.79 12.34 16.86
C PHE A 46 -25.31 12.50 16.90
N PRO A 47 -26.11 11.49 17.28
CA PRO A 47 -25.72 10.19 17.81
C PRO A 47 -25.59 9.09 16.74
N SER A 48 -25.66 9.39 15.46
CA SER A 48 -25.64 8.43 14.34
C SER A 48 -24.25 8.29 13.72
N VAL A 49 -23.20 8.29 14.51
CA VAL A 49 -21.82 8.15 14.05
C VAL A 49 -21.51 6.69 13.74
N ARG A 50 -20.84 6.47 12.62
CA ARG A 50 -20.33 5.14 12.25
C ARG A 50 -18.84 5.22 11.97
N CYS A 51 -18.13 4.17 12.33
CA CYS A 51 -16.69 4.06 12.08
C CYS A 51 -16.39 2.92 11.13
N TYR A 52 -15.53 3.18 10.16
CA TYR A 52 -15.07 2.17 9.21
C TYR A 52 -13.55 2.15 9.21
N SER A 53 -12.99 0.96 9.06
CA SER A 53 -11.55 0.78 8.97
C SER A 53 -11.18 0.17 7.62
N TYR A 54 -10.05 0.56 7.09
CA TYR A 54 -9.55 0.06 5.81
C TYR A 54 -8.06 -0.24 5.91
N SER A 55 -7.67 -1.43 5.47
CA SER A 55 -6.29 -1.86 5.41
C SER A 55 -5.80 -1.78 3.97
N GLY A 56 -4.90 -0.85 3.69
CA GLY A 56 -4.44 -0.57 2.33
C GLY A 56 -2.93 -0.66 2.18
N THR A 57 -2.52 -0.99 0.98
CA THR A 57 -1.11 -1.02 0.58
C THR A 57 -1.04 -0.85 -0.95
N CYS A 58 0.14 -0.96 -1.50
CA CYS A 58 0.33 -0.95 -2.94
C CYS A 58 -0.44 -2.10 -3.59
N TYR A 59 -1.15 -1.81 -4.67
CA TYR A 59 -1.96 -2.79 -5.38
C TYR A 59 -1.18 -3.56 -6.45
N HIS A 60 0.07 -3.21 -6.69
CA HIS A 60 0.90 -3.84 -7.73
C HIS A 60 0.15 -3.90 -9.07
N CYS A 61 -0.25 -2.73 -9.56
CA CYS A 61 -1.16 -2.56 -10.69
C CYS A 61 -0.72 -3.34 -11.93
N ALA A 62 -1.68 -3.81 -12.72
CA ALA A 62 -1.40 -4.45 -14.01
C ALA A 62 -0.78 -3.46 -15.00
N GLU A 63 -1.23 -2.20 -14.94
CA GLU A 63 -0.69 -1.10 -15.76
C GLU A 63 -0.23 0.01 -14.81
N PRO A 64 0.97 -0.15 -14.19
CA PRO A 64 1.39 0.76 -13.13
C PRO A 64 1.85 2.11 -13.66
N ALA A 65 1.14 3.16 -13.28
CA ALA A 65 1.51 4.54 -13.63
C ALA A 65 2.85 4.94 -13.01
N CYS A 66 3.17 4.43 -11.83
CA CYS A 66 4.42 4.73 -11.15
C CYS A 66 5.64 4.25 -11.95
N VAL A 67 5.55 3.09 -12.58
CA VAL A 67 6.62 2.57 -13.43
C VAL A 67 6.79 3.42 -14.67
N GLU A 68 5.70 3.82 -15.31
CA GLU A 68 5.72 4.66 -16.50
C GLU A 68 6.30 6.04 -16.23
N ARG A 69 6.03 6.59 -15.06
CA ARG A 69 6.43 7.96 -14.70
C ARG A 69 7.81 8.06 -14.09
N CYS A 70 8.44 6.97 -13.74
CA CYS A 70 9.78 7.03 -13.14
C CYS A 70 10.82 7.34 -14.21
N PRO A 71 11.53 8.49 -14.11
CA PRO A 71 12.48 8.90 -15.15
C PRO A 71 13.76 8.06 -15.18
N THR A 72 14.12 7.41 -14.08
CA THR A 72 15.36 6.64 -13.97
C THR A 72 15.16 5.14 -14.10
N GLY A 73 13.90 4.69 -14.20
CA GLY A 73 13.61 3.26 -14.25
C GLY A 73 13.78 2.54 -12.91
N ALA A 74 13.83 3.29 -11.80
CA ALA A 74 13.96 2.70 -10.46
C ALA A 74 12.74 1.88 -10.07
N MET A 75 11.58 2.23 -10.60
CA MET A 75 10.35 1.45 -10.42
C MET A 75 10.21 0.49 -11.59
N TYR A 76 10.03 -0.78 -11.31
CA TYR A 76 9.87 -1.78 -12.36
C TYR A 76 8.92 -2.88 -11.93
N ARG A 77 8.43 -3.61 -12.91
CA ARG A 77 7.51 -4.72 -12.69
C ARG A 77 8.23 -6.04 -12.93
N ALA A 78 8.21 -6.91 -11.94
CA ALA A 78 8.81 -8.24 -12.04
C ALA A 78 7.91 -9.17 -12.87
N GLU A 79 8.45 -10.30 -13.31
CA GLU A 79 7.75 -11.28 -14.13
C GLU A 79 6.49 -11.83 -13.45
N ASP A 80 6.49 -11.94 -12.13
CA ASP A 80 5.34 -12.44 -11.36
C ASP A 80 4.26 -11.35 -11.14
N GLY A 81 4.45 -10.17 -11.66
CA GLY A 81 3.49 -9.08 -11.57
C GLY A 81 3.70 -8.15 -10.38
N VAL A 82 4.72 -8.37 -9.58
CA VAL A 82 5.03 -7.51 -8.43
C VAL A 82 5.75 -6.25 -8.91
N VAL A 83 5.32 -5.10 -8.41
CA VAL A 83 6.00 -3.82 -8.67
C VAL A 83 7.07 -3.61 -7.60
N LEU A 84 8.30 -3.41 -8.03
CA LEU A 84 9.46 -3.28 -7.16
C LEU A 84 10.15 -1.93 -7.35
N HIS A 85 10.93 -1.55 -6.35
CA HIS A 85 11.67 -0.29 -6.34
C HIS A 85 13.16 -0.56 -6.14
N ASP A 86 14.00 0.06 -6.98
CA ASP A 86 15.45 -0.04 -6.89
C ASP A 86 16.00 1.26 -6.29
N ASP A 87 16.52 1.18 -5.08
CA ASP A 87 17.03 2.33 -4.35
C ASP A 87 18.25 2.96 -5.03
N GLU A 88 19.06 2.16 -5.72
CA GLU A 88 20.28 2.64 -6.37
C GLU A 88 19.97 3.57 -7.55
N LEU A 89 18.89 3.29 -8.27
CA LEU A 89 18.47 4.08 -9.41
C LEU A 89 17.57 5.25 -9.04
N CYS A 90 17.06 5.26 -7.81
CA CYS A 90 16.10 6.27 -7.39
C CYS A 90 16.77 7.62 -7.11
N THR A 91 16.22 8.69 -7.72
CA THR A 91 16.70 10.05 -7.50
C THR A 91 15.88 10.83 -6.47
N GLY A 92 14.82 10.21 -5.92
CA GLY A 92 14.00 10.82 -4.88
C GLY A 92 13.04 11.90 -5.36
N ARG A 93 12.73 11.95 -6.65
CA ARG A 93 11.82 12.98 -7.22
C ARG A 93 10.37 12.86 -6.76
N GLY A 94 9.94 11.68 -6.32
CA GLY A 94 8.58 11.48 -5.87
C GLY A 94 7.53 11.47 -6.97
N THR A 95 7.93 11.39 -8.25
CA THR A 95 7.01 11.34 -9.38
C THR A 95 6.08 10.13 -9.29
N CYS A 96 6.59 9.00 -8.82
CA CYS A 96 5.82 7.78 -8.63
C CYS A 96 4.71 7.97 -7.59
N VAL A 97 4.98 8.71 -6.53
CA VAL A 97 3.98 9.00 -5.48
C VAL A 97 2.85 9.86 -6.05
N ASN A 98 3.20 10.87 -6.85
CA ASN A 98 2.22 11.76 -7.47
C ASN A 98 1.40 11.05 -8.55
N ALA A 99 1.98 10.06 -9.23
CA ALA A 99 1.28 9.30 -10.27
C ALA A 99 0.34 8.23 -9.70
N CYS A 100 0.57 7.78 -8.48
CA CYS A 100 -0.24 6.73 -7.85
C CYS A 100 -1.62 7.27 -7.47
N PRO A 101 -2.72 6.64 -7.95
CA PRO A 101 -4.06 7.04 -7.53
C PRO A 101 -4.36 6.59 -6.12
#